data_ec8dfa8d96c2b1d11f156ce0e99509d7
#
_entry.id   ec8dfa8d96c2b1d11f156ce0e99509d7
#
_cell.length_a   1.000
_cell.length_b   1.000
_cell.length_c   1.000
_cell.angle_alpha   90.00
_cell.angle_beta   90.00
_cell.angle_gamma   90.00
#
_symmetry.space_group_name_H-M   'P 1'
#
loop_
_entity.id
_entity.type
_entity.pdbx_description
1 polymer ?
#
loop_
_entity_poly.entity_id
_entity_poly.type
_entity_poly.pdbx_seq_one_letter_code
_entity_poly.pdbx_strand_id
1 'polypeptide(L)'
;ALILGDNFFYGQSLTLKLEKSLKHRNGARIFLKEVKKPENYGVAKIKNNIIQKIIEKPKKHISNYAITGLYFFDNKVCSYAKKLKPSKRGEIEITDLLDIYKKKNQLSFEHIGRGAIWSDAGKMEDLLNLSTYVESIEKVQGIKIACLEEIALFKKWINFSIVLSYK
;
A
#
# COMPACT_ATOMS: atom_id res chain seq x y z
N ALA A 1 -7.71 5.72 -5.41
CA ALA A 1 -6.61 5.04 -4.72
C ALA A 1 -5.35 5.91 -4.73
N LEU A 2 -4.53 5.77 -3.70
CA LEU A 2 -3.21 6.39 -3.58
C LEU A 2 -2.20 5.28 -3.33
N ILE A 3 -1.13 5.26 -4.10
CA ILE A 3 0.04 4.41 -3.87
C ILE A 3 1.28 5.31 -3.82
N LEU A 4 2.16 5.07 -2.87
CA LEU A 4 3.45 5.76 -2.79
C LEU A 4 4.39 5.20 -3.85
N GLY A 5 5.16 6.09 -4.51
CA GLY A 5 5.95 5.75 -5.70
C GLY A 5 7.15 4.81 -5.46
N ASP A 6 7.55 4.64 -4.21
CA ASP A 6 8.61 3.75 -3.76
C ASP A 6 8.09 2.42 -3.18
N ASN A 7 6.78 2.19 -3.21
CA ASN A 7 6.18 0.99 -2.64
C ASN A 7 5.93 -0.08 -3.70
N PHE A 8 6.44 -1.26 -3.45
CA PHE A 8 6.26 -2.45 -4.26
C PHE A 8 5.37 -3.48 -3.56
N PHE A 9 4.41 -4.03 -4.30
CA PHE A 9 3.51 -5.07 -3.84
C PHE A 9 3.49 -6.22 -4.84
N TYR A 10 3.67 -7.45 -4.36
CA TYR A 10 3.56 -8.63 -5.20
C TYR A 10 3.07 -9.83 -4.39
N GLY A 11 2.27 -10.70 -5.00
CA GLY A 11 1.90 -11.99 -4.42
C GLY A 11 0.42 -12.33 -4.54
N GLN A 12 0.10 -13.50 -4.02
CA GLN A 12 -1.23 -14.09 -4.14
C GLN A 12 -2.33 -13.24 -3.49
N SER A 13 -3.50 -13.27 -4.09
CA SER A 13 -4.72 -12.59 -3.60
C SER A 13 -4.65 -11.06 -3.56
N LEU A 14 -3.55 -10.44 -4.00
CA LEU A 14 -3.44 -8.98 -4.01
C LEU A 14 -4.52 -8.36 -4.90
N THR A 15 -4.65 -8.83 -6.14
CA THR A 15 -5.67 -8.35 -7.09
C THR A 15 -7.09 -8.42 -6.51
N LEU A 16 -7.46 -9.54 -5.89
CA LEU A 16 -8.77 -9.69 -5.26
C LEU A 16 -8.99 -8.68 -4.12
N LYS A 17 -7.96 -8.40 -3.32
CA LYS A 17 -8.01 -7.42 -2.24
C LYS A 17 -8.15 -5.99 -2.78
N LEU A 18 -7.46 -5.67 -3.87
CA LEU A 18 -7.59 -4.39 -4.57
C LEU A 18 -9.00 -4.20 -5.13
N GLU A 19 -9.53 -5.20 -5.85
CA GLU A 19 -10.88 -5.17 -6.41
C GLU A 19 -11.96 -5.02 -5.32
N LYS A 20 -11.82 -5.74 -4.21
CA LYS A 20 -12.70 -5.57 -3.04
C LYS A 20 -12.61 -4.16 -2.46
N SER A 21 -11.41 -3.58 -2.45
CA SER A 21 -11.18 -2.23 -1.92
C SER A 21 -11.73 -1.14 -2.82
N LEU A 22 -11.73 -1.34 -4.14
CA LEU A 22 -12.38 -0.43 -5.11
C LEU A 22 -13.91 -0.32 -4.91
N LYS A 23 -14.54 -1.37 -4.38
CA LYS A 23 -15.98 -1.38 -4.06
C LYS A 23 -16.30 -0.62 -2.76
N HIS A 24 -15.29 -0.30 -1.95
CA HIS A 24 -15.44 0.42 -0.69
C HIS A 24 -15.56 1.93 -0.96
N ARG A 25 -16.80 2.43 -1.00
CA ARG A 25 -17.09 3.81 -1.44
C ARG A 25 -17.11 4.85 -0.33
N ASN A 26 -17.11 4.45 0.93
CA ASN A 26 -17.24 5.35 2.07
C ASN A 26 -16.05 5.20 3.02
N GLY A 27 -15.43 6.32 3.37
CA GLY A 27 -14.32 6.34 4.29
C GLY A 27 -12.97 6.01 3.66
N ALA A 28 -12.06 5.50 4.47
CA ALA A 28 -10.73 5.10 4.04
C ALA A 28 -10.47 3.61 4.33
N ARG A 29 -9.66 3.00 3.48
CA ARG A 29 -9.13 1.65 3.67
C ARG A 29 -7.63 1.67 3.52
N ILE A 30 -6.93 1.07 4.49
CA ILE A 30 -5.49 0.93 4.51
C ILE A 30 -5.09 -0.53 4.40
N PHE A 31 -3.85 -0.76 3.95
CA PHE A 31 -3.27 -2.08 3.90
C PHE A 31 -2.19 -2.20 4.97
N LEU A 32 -2.23 -3.30 5.70
CA LEU A 32 -1.34 -3.56 6.82
C LEU A 32 -0.46 -4.77 6.52
N LYS A 33 0.82 -4.64 6.83
CA LYS A 33 1.80 -5.74 6.78
C LYS A 33 2.44 -5.90 8.15
N GLU A 34 2.55 -7.13 8.60
CA GLU A 34 3.35 -7.45 9.77
C GLU A 34 4.84 -7.37 9.42
N VAL A 35 5.59 -6.59 10.20
CA VAL A 35 7.02 -6.32 9.97
C VAL A 35 7.82 -6.51 11.26
N LYS A 36 9.13 -6.74 11.10
CA LYS A 36 10.06 -6.91 12.24
C LYS A 36 10.46 -5.58 12.89
N LYS A 37 10.51 -4.49 12.11
CA LYS A 37 10.93 -3.14 12.53
C LYS A 37 9.83 -2.12 12.27
N PRO A 38 8.72 -2.16 13.04
CA PRO A 38 7.57 -1.30 12.81
C PRO A 38 7.86 0.19 13.03
N GLU A 39 8.87 0.52 13.83
CA GLU A 39 9.29 1.90 14.13
C GLU A 39 9.72 2.72 12.92
N ASN A 40 9.97 2.08 11.79
CA ASN A 40 10.33 2.76 10.54
C ASN A 40 9.10 3.31 9.79
N TYR A 41 7.89 2.93 10.19
CA TYR A 41 6.65 3.14 9.45
C TYR A 41 5.56 3.78 10.30
N GLY A 42 4.49 4.22 9.67
CA GLY A 42 3.22 4.41 10.34
C GLY A 42 2.72 3.07 10.87
N VAL A 43 2.31 3.00 12.13
CA VAL A 43 1.93 1.75 12.79
C VAL A 43 0.49 1.82 13.28
N ALA A 44 -0.28 0.76 13.00
CA ALA A 44 -1.64 0.60 13.49
C ALA A 44 -1.70 -0.42 14.63
N LYS A 45 -2.32 -0.04 15.76
CA LYS A 45 -2.70 -0.97 16.82
C LYS A 45 -4.13 -1.41 16.62
N ILE A 46 -4.34 -2.74 16.53
CA ILE A 46 -5.64 -3.34 16.29
C ILE A 46 -6.07 -4.11 17.55
N LYS A 47 -7.35 -4.00 17.89
CA LYS A 47 -8.01 -4.82 18.90
C LYS A 47 -9.43 -5.11 18.43
N ASN A 48 -9.87 -6.36 18.53
CA ASN A 48 -11.22 -6.79 18.12
C ASN A 48 -11.58 -6.35 16.68
N ASN A 49 -10.62 -6.50 15.75
CA ASN A 49 -10.77 -6.10 14.34
C ASN A 49 -11.07 -4.59 14.13
N ILE A 50 -10.70 -3.74 15.09
CA ILE A 50 -10.86 -2.28 15.04
C ILE A 50 -9.50 -1.63 15.25
N ILE A 51 -9.19 -0.60 14.45
CA ILE A 51 -7.99 0.23 14.62
C ILE A 51 -8.17 1.12 15.83
N GLN A 52 -7.43 0.84 16.90
CA GLN A 52 -7.45 1.59 18.14
C GLN A 52 -6.57 2.84 18.07
N LYS A 53 -5.41 2.70 17.44
CA LYS A 53 -4.40 3.76 17.41
C LYS A 53 -3.59 3.69 16.13
N ILE A 54 -3.20 4.88 15.65
CA ILE A 54 -2.24 5.06 14.55
C ILE A 54 -1.15 6.00 15.06
N ILE A 55 0.10 5.65 14.82
CA ILE A 55 1.25 6.52 15.15
C ILE A 55 2.28 6.44 14.03
N GLU A 56 2.72 7.59 13.56
CA GLU A 56 3.84 7.70 12.63
C GLU A 56 5.16 7.45 13.36
N LYS A 57 5.96 6.52 12.85
CA LYS A 57 7.30 6.18 13.32
C LYS A 57 7.43 6.19 14.85
N PRO A 58 6.72 5.29 15.55
CA PRO A 58 6.62 5.33 17.00
C PRO A 58 7.97 5.04 17.67
N LYS A 59 8.37 5.85 18.65
CA LYS A 59 9.59 5.63 19.45
C LYS A 59 9.51 4.44 20.41
N LYS A 60 8.28 4.01 20.75
CA LYS A 60 8.02 2.83 21.59
C LYS A 60 7.20 1.83 20.79
N HIS A 61 7.51 0.57 20.92
CA HIS A 61 6.76 -0.50 20.27
C HIS A 61 5.28 -0.46 20.68
N ILE A 62 4.39 -0.48 19.70
CA ILE A 62 2.93 -0.50 19.93
C ILE A 62 2.24 -1.67 19.22
N SER A 63 2.78 -2.13 18.09
CA SER A 63 2.27 -3.20 17.25
C SER A 63 3.27 -3.50 16.14
N ASN A 64 3.21 -4.70 15.57
CA ASN A 64 4.01 -5.09 14.40
C ASN A 64 3.32 -4.73 13.06
N TYR A 65 2.12 -4.15 13.07
CA TYR A 65 1.38 -3.86 11.86
C TYR A 65 1.77 -2.50 11.29
N ALA A 66 2.69 -2.52 10.32
CA ALA A 66 3.01 -1.34 9.52
C ALA A 66 1.87 -1.01 8.56
N ILE A 67 1.58 0.27 8.41
CA ILE A 67 0.70 0.81 7.38
C ILE A 67 1.54 0.91 6.11
N THR A 68 1.14 0.19 5.08
CA THR A 68 1.83 0.22 3.80
C THR A 68 1.47 1.48 3.01
N GLY A 69 2.23 1.78 1.96
CA GLY A 69 1.97 2.95 1.11
C GLY A 69 0.82 2.78 0.11
N LEU A 70 -0.23 2.01 0.45
CA LEU A 70 -1.39 1.78 -0.41
C LEU A 70 -2.68 2.11 0.34
N TYR A 71 -3.46 3.00 -0.23
CA TYR A 71 -4.65 3.57 0.40
C TYR A 71 -5.81 3.66 -0.58
N PHE A 72 -7.02 3.46 -0.08
CA PHE A 72 -8.26 3.76 -0.78
C PHE A 72 -9.05 4.77 0.04
N PHE A 73 -9.51 5.82 -0.60
CA PHE A 73 -10.23 6.91 0.04
C PHE A 73 -11.53 7.22 -0.68
N ASP A 74 -12.50 7.73 0.05
CA ASP A 74 -13.67 8.37 -0.53
C ASP A 74 -13.32 9.78 -1.08
N ASN A 75 -14.30 10.44 -1.68
CA ASN A 75 -14.14 11.78 -2.27
C ASN A 75 -13.87 12.91 -1.27
N LYS A 76 -13.98 12.65 0.04
CA LYS A 76 -13.71 13.64 1.10
C LYS A 76 -12.23 13.81 1.39
N VAL A 77 -11.38 12.92 0.88
CA VAL A 77 -9.94 12.90 1.17
C VAL A 77 -9.27 14.26 0.91
N CYS A 78 -9.55 14.90 -0.23
CA CYS A 78 -8.95 16.20 -0.57
C CYS A 78 -9.37 17.30 0.43
N SER A 79 -10.61 17.28 0.90
CA SER A 79 -11.10 18.26 1.86
C SER A 79 -10.49 18.06 3.25
N TYR A 80 -10.19 16.83 3.63
CA TYR A 80 -9.50 16.52 4.89
C TYR A 80 -8.01 16.82 4.80
N ALA A 81 -7.36 16.45 3.69
CA ALA A 81 -5.94 16.72 3.47
C ALA A 81 -5.59 18.20 3.52
N LYS A 82 -6.44 19.07 2.95
CA LYS A 82 -6.25 20.53 2.98
C LYS A 82 -6.27 21.14 4.40
N LYS A 83 -6.78 20.41 5.39
CA LYS A 83 -6.89 20.87 6.80
C LYS A 83 -5.73 20.37 7.66
N LEU A 84 -4.88 19.51 7.12
CA LEU A 84 -3.74 18.99 7.86
C LEU A 84 -2.70 20.09 8.11
N LYS A 85 -2.03 19.97 9.23
CA LYS A 85 -0.92 20.83 9.62
C LYS A 85 0.36 20.00 9.71
N PRO A 86 1.52 20.59 9.48
CA PRO A 86 2.79 19.90 9.69
C PRO A 86 2.90 19.32 11.10
N SER A 87 3.40 18.11 11.18
CA SER A 87 3.71 17.43 12.45
C SER A 87 4.91 18.07 13.15
N LYS A 88 5.30 17.54 14.31
CA LYS A 88 6.55 17.97 14.99
C LYS A 88 7.82 17.69 14.17
N ARG A 89 7.71 16.87 13.12
CA ARG A 89 8.79 16.59 12.15
C ARG A 89 8.84 17.59 11.00
N GLY A 90 7.90 18.54 10.93
CA GLY A 90 7.78 19.51 9.84
C GLY A 90 7.08 18.97 8.58
N GLU A 91 6.56 17.73 8.63
CA GLU A 91 5.94 17.04 7.49
C GLU A 91 4.42 16.92 7.67
N ILE A 92 3.68 16.93 6.58
CA ILE A 92 2.25 16.60 6.57
C ILE A 92 2.16 15.07 6.52
N GLU A 93 1.72 14.48 7.62
CA GLU A 93 1.70 13.03 7.77
C GLU A 93 0.39 12.42 7.25
N ILE A 94 0.50 11.35 6.49
CA ILE A 94 -0.69 10.60 6.05
C ILE A 94 -1.40 9.93 7.22
N THR A 95 -0.68 9.59 8.28
CA THR A 95 -1.25 9.03 9.51
C THR A 95 -2.20 10.00 10.21
N ASP A 96 -1.99 11.31 10.10
CA ASP A 96 -2.92 12.33 10.62
C ASP A 96 -4.22 12.35 9.81
N LEU A 97 -4.11 12.19 8.48
CA LEU A 97 -5.29 12.02 7.61
C LEU A 97 -6.10 10.78 7.99
N LEU A 98 -5.42 9.66 8.21
CA LEU A 98 -6.06 8.42 8.63
C LEU A 98 -6.71 8.54 10.01
N ASP A 99 -6.14 9.31 10.94
CA ASP A 99 -6.72 9.55 12.26
C ASP A 99 -8.03 10.34 12.17
N ILE A 100 -8.20 11.25 11.19
CA ILE A 100 -9.48 11.91 10.92
C ILE A 100 -10.56 10.88 10.56
N TYR A 101 -10.25 9.93 9.66
CA TYR A 101 -11.18 8.86 9.28
C TYR A 101 -11.45 7.91 10.44
N LYS A 102 -10.44 7.58 11.24
CA LYS A 102 -10.58 6.74 12.43
C LYS A 102 -11.54 7.38 13.45
N LYS A 103 -11.37 8.68 13.77
CA LYS A 103 -12.25 9.41 14.68
C LYS A 103 -13.71 9.45 14.23
N LYS A 104 -13.95 9.30 12.93
CA LYS A 104 -15.29 9.23 12.33
C LYS A 104 -15.83 7.80 12.21
N ASN A 105 -15.10 6.79 12.71
CA ASN A 105 -15.40 5.37 12.51
C ASN A 105 -15.53 4.97 11.02
N GLN A 106 -14.75 5.63 10.16
CA GLN A 106 -14.74 5.46 8.71
C GLN A 106 -13.40 4.93 8.20
N LEU A 107 -12.58 4.33 9.07
CA LEU A 107 -11.32 3.71 8.70
C LEU A 107 -11.41 2.20 8.81
N SER A 108 -11.19 1.52 7.70
CA SER A 108 -11.10 0.06 7.60
C SER A 108 -9.69 -0.37 7.19
N PHE A 109 -9.38 -1.65 7.34
CA PHE A 109 -8.08 -2.17 6.93
C PHE A 109 -8.20 -3.54 6.26
N GLU A 110 -7.17 -3.90 5.52
CA GLU A 110 -6.95 -5.20 4.91
C GLU A 110 -5.53 -5.67 5.25
N HIS A 111 -5.35 -6.95 5.58
CA HIS A 111 -4.02 -7.49 5.81
C HIS A 111 -3.38 -7.96 4.51
N ILE A 112 -2.11 -7.60 4.31
CA ILE A 112 -1.25 -8.24 3.32
C ILE A 112 -0.75 -9.55 3.94
N GLY A 113 -1.28 -10.67 3.44
CA GLY A 113 -1.00 -12.01 3.97
C GLY A 113 0.44 -12.45 3.74
N ARG A 114 0.76 -13.67 4.23
CA ARG A 114 2.11 -14.27 4.10
C ARG A 114 2.50 -14.56 2.65
N GLY A 115 1.54 -14.87 1.78
CA GLY A 115 1.77 -15.15 0.36
C GLY A 115 2.04 -13.91 -0.50
N ALA A 116 2.10 -12.72 0.09
CA ALA A 116 2.40 -11.49 -0.61
C ALA A 116 3.55 -10.75 0.07
N ILE A 117 4.40 -10.13 -0.74
CA ILE A 117 5.47 -9.24 -0.31
C ILE A 117 5.00 -7.79 -0.40
N TRP A 118 5.48 -7.00 0.52
CA TRP A 118 5.50 -5.55 0.46
C TRP A 118 6.92 -5.08 0.78
N SER A 119 7.42 -4.17 -0.01
CA SER A 119 8.70 -3.50 0.21
C SER A 119 8.53 -2.01 -0.02
N ASP A 120 9.14 -1.23 0.87
CA ASP A 120 9.39 0.18 0.74
C ASP A 120 10.82 0.32 0.20
N ALA A 121 10.95 0.75 -1.06
CA ALA A 121 12.24 0.91 -1.73
C ALA A 121 12.87 2.29 -1.49
N GLY A 122 12.62 2.88 -0.32
CA GLY A 122 13.10 4.21 0.04
C GLY A 122 14.62 4.33 0.27
N LYS A 123 15.34 3.20 0.34
CA LYS A 123 16.80 3.15 0.47
C LYS A 123 17.40 2.35 -0.67
N MET A 124 18.66 2.66 -1.02
CA MET A 124 19.38 1.96 -2.07
C MET A 124 19.48 0.45 -1.83
N GLU A 125 19.71 0.05 -0.58
CA GLU A 125 19.77 -1.37 -0.19
C GLU A 125 18.43 -2.08 -0.41
N ASP A 126 17.32 -1.44 -0.05
CA ASP A 126 15.98 -1.99 -0.24
C ASP A 126 15.64 -2.13 -1.73
N LEU A 127 16.04 -1.14 -2.55
CA LEU A 127 15.88 -1.17 -4.00
C LEU A 127 16.68 -2.33 -4.64
N LEU A 128 17.93 -2.53 -4.21
CA LEU A 128 18.77 -3.62 -4.70
C LEU A 128 18.18 -4.99 -4.34
N ASN A 129 17.77 -5.16 -3.08
CA ASN A 129 17.13 -6.38 -2.62
C ASN A 129 15.84 -6.67 -3.40
N LEU A 130 15.05 -5.64 -3.65
CA LEU A 130 13.83 -5.76 -4.45
C LEU A 130 14.12 -6.14 -5.89
N SER A 131 15.12 -5.55 -6.53
CA SER A 131 15.52 -5.87 -7.90
C SER A 131 15.96 -7.34 -8.04
N THR A 132 16.76 -7.82 -7.08
CA THR A 132 17.18 -9.23 -7.03
C THR A 132 16.00 -10.18 -6.82
N TYR A 133 15.04 -9.79 -5.97
CA TYR A 133 13.82 -10.56 -5.75
C TYR A 133 12.98 -10.65 -7.03
N VAL A 134 12.74 -9.53 -7.71
CA VAL A 134 11.98 -9.47 -8.98
C VAL A 134 12.64 -10.36 -10.03
N GLU A 135 13.95 -10.21 -10.23
CA GLU A 135 14.72 -11.03 -11.17
C GLU A 135 14.57 -12.53 -10.88
N SER A 136 14.67 -12.91 -9.60
CA SER A 136 14.58 -14.32 -9.20
C SER A 136 13.18 -14.89 -9.49
N ILE A 137 12.13 -14.14 -9.20
CA ILE A 137 10.75 -14.57 -9.48
C ILE A 137 10.50 -14.66 -10.98
N GLU A 138 10.91 -13.66 -11.77
CA GLU A 138 10.74 -13.67 -13.22
C GLU A 138 11.46 -14.86 -13.86
N LYS A 139 12.67 -15.17 -13.42
CA LYS A 139 13.43 -16.33 -13.90
C LYS A 139 12.75 -17.66 -13.61
N VAL A 140 12.20 -17.82 -12.40
CA VAL A 140 11.55 -19.06 -11.97
C VAL A 140 10.18 -19.24 -12.61
N GLN A 141 9.41 -18.18 -12.71
CA GLN A 141 8.03 -18.23 -13.23
C GLN A 141 7.95 -18.08 -14.76
N GLY A 142 8.98 -17.54 -15.40
CA GLY A 142 9.00 -17.28 -16.84
C GLY A 142 8.04 -16.16 -17.28
N ILE A 143 7.60 -15.32 -16.36
CA ILE A 143 6.70 -14.20 -16.60
C ILE A 143 7.29 -12.90 -16.07
N LYS A 144 6.85 -11.77 -16.60
CA LYS A 144 7.25 -10.45 -16.12
C LYS A 144 6.36 -9.97 -14.98
N ILE A 145 6.97 -9.36 -13.96
CA ILE A 145 6.22 -8.71 -12.89
C ILE A 145 5.84 -7.30 -13.33
N ALA A 146 4.57 -6.92 -13.10
CA ALA A 146 4.03 -5.61 -13.39
C ALA A 146 4.23 -5.14 -14.86
N CYS A 147 4.27 -6.08 -15.81
CA CYS A 147 4.31 -5.77 -17.22
C CYS A 147 3.00 -5.08 -17.65
N LEU A 148 3.07 -3.79 -17.92
CA LEU A 148 1.89 -2.96 -18.18
C LEU A 148 1.17 -3.40 -19.46
N GLU A 149 1.92 -3.80 -20.49
CA GLU A 149 1.39 -4.27 -21.77
C GLU A 149 0.62 -5.58 -21.60
N GLU A 150 1.16 -6.52 -20.83
CA GLU A 150 0.52 -7.79 -20.52
C GLU A 150 -0.77 -7.57 -19.71
N ILE A 151 -0.72 -6.70 -18.70
CA ILE A 151 -1.89 -6.34 -17.89
C ILE A 151 -2.96 -5.69 -18.76
N ALA A 152 -2.61 -4.74 -19.61
CA ALA A 152 -3.53 -4.04 -20.48
C ALA A 152 -4.16 -4.99 -21.52
N LEU A 153 -3.38 -5.92 -22.07
CA LEU A 153 -3.88 -6.95 -22.97
C LEU A 153 -4.86 -7.89 -22.26
N PHE A 154 -4.50 -8.40 -21.08
CA PHE A 154 -5.35 -9.26 -20.26
C PHE A 154 -6.67 -8.57 -19.86
N LYS A 155 -6.61 -7.29 -19.52
CA LYS A 155 -7.78 -6.45 -19.20
C LYS A 155 -8.56 -6.01 -20.44
N LYS A 156 -8.12 -6.37 -21.65
CA LYS A 156 -8.71 -5.99 -22.94
C LYS A 156 -8.77 -4.46 -23.16
N TRP A 157 -7.83 -3.72 -22.58
CA TRP A 157 -7.66 -2.28 -22.80
C TRP A 157 -6.95 -1.99 -24.12
N ILE A 158 -6.10 -2.92 -24.53
CA ILE A 158 -5.41 -2.92 -25.83
C ILE A 158 -5.61 -4.27 -26.50
N ASN A 159 -5.36 -4.33 -27.82
CA ASN A 159 -5.33 -5.58 -28.58
C ASN A 159 -3.87 -5.99 -28.89
N PHE A 160 -3.70 -7.23 -29.36
CA PHE A 160 -2.39 -7.82 -29.61
C PHE A 160 -1.58 -7.08 -30.71
N SER A 161 -2.27 -6.50 -31.70
CA SER A 161 -1.61 -5.73 -32.77
C SER A 161 -0.90 -4.48 -32.26
N ILE A 162 -1.47 -3.84 -31.21
CA ILE A 162 -0.83 -2.69 -30.57
C ILE A 162 0.46 -3.13 -29.87
N VAL A 163 0.44 -4.25 -29.15
CA VAL A 163 1.65 -4.76 -28.47
C VAL A 163 2.79 -5.04 -29.46
N LEU A 164 2.47 -5.58 -30.64
CA LEU A 164 3.46 -5.87 -31.69
C LEU A 164 4.04 -4.61 -32.33
N SER A 165 3.34 -3.47 -32.32
CA SER A 165 3.82 -2.22 -32.89
C SER A 165 4.91 -1.51 -32.08
N TYR A 166 5.16 -1.96 -30.86
CA TYR A 166 6.22 -1.43 -29.97
C TYR A 166 7.52 -2.25 -29.99
N LYS A 167 7.72 -3.13 -30.99
CA LYS A 167 8.97 -3.85 -31.18
C LYS A 167 9.98 -3.08 -32.00
#